data_48366486afc08c52c14891aa2eb95412
#
_entry.id   48366486afc08c52c14891aa2eb95412
#
_cell.length_a   1.000
_cell.length_b   1.000
_cell.length_c   1.000
_cell.angle_alpha   90.00
_cell.angle_beta   90.00
_cell.angle_gamma   90.00
#
_symmetry.space_group_name_H-M   'P 1'
#
loop_
_entity.id
_entity.type
_entity.pdbx_description
1 polymer ?
#
loop_
_entity_poly.entity_id
_entity_poly.type
_entity_poly.pdbx_seq_one_letter_code
_entity_poly.pdbx_strand_id
1 'polypeptide(L)' 'MKAKEIRDLTNSEIEEQIKSSKEELFNLRFQLATGQLEETARIKTVRKTIARLKTVARERELEQGKANQ' A
#
# COMPACT_ATOMS: atom_id res chain seq x y z
N MET A 1 4.64 1.45 -6.96
CA MET A 1 3.99 2.73 -7.36
C MET A 1 4.80 3.91 -6.89
N LYS A 2 4.86 4.95 -7.71
CA LYS A 2 5.49 6.20 -7.31
C LYS A 2 4.48 7.08 -6.58
N ALA A 3 4.95 7.92 -5.66
CA ALA A 3 4.07 8.80 -4.86
C ALA A 3 3.17 9.68 -5.74
N LYS A 4 3.70 10.15 -6.88
CA LYS A 4 2.94 10.96 -7.83
C LYS A 4 1.73 10.21 -8.38
N GLU A 5 1.90 8.94 -8.72
CA GLU A 5 0.82 8.09 -9.22
C GLU A 5 -0.27 7.93 -8.16
N ILE A 6 0.14 7.75 -6.92
CA ILE A 6 -0.80 7.59 -5.81
C ILE A 6 -1.60 8.86 -5.58
N ARG A 7 -0.97 10.02 -5.70
CA ARG A 7 -1.66 11.31 -5.51
C ARG A 7 -2.72 11.58 -6.56
N ASP A 8 -2.63 10.91 -7.72
CA ASP A 8 -3.64 11.01 -8.77
C ASP A 8 -4.87 10.13 -8.51
N LEU A 9 -4.82 9.26 -7.50
CA LEU A 9 -5.90 8.35 -7.17
C LEU A 9 -6.94 9.01 -6.26
N THR A 10 -8.20 8.57 -6.37
CA THR A 10 -9.23 8.97 -5.42
C THR A 10 -9.02 8.26 -4.08
N ASN A 11 -9.67 8.73 -3.02
CA ASN A 11 -9.59 8.08 -1.71
C ASN A 11 -10.06 6.62 -1.76
N SER A 12 -11.15 6.35 -2.49
CA SER A 12 -11.64 4.98 -2.69
C SER A 12 -10.61 4.11 -3.40
N GLU A 13 -9.97 4.64 -4.43
CA GLU A 13 -8.95 3.91 -5.17
C GLU A 13 -7.73 3.61 -4.30
N ILE A 14 -7.33 4.56 -3.44
CA ILE A 14 -6.23 4.34 -2.50
C ILE A 14 -6.57 3.21 -1.53
N GLU A 15 -7.78 3.21 -0.97
CA GLU A 15 -8.23 2.16 -0.05
C GLU A 15 -8.23 0.79 -0.71
N GLU A 16 -8.71 0.72 -1.96
CA GLU A 16 -8.71 -0.53 -2.72
C GLU A 16 -7.30 -1.02 -2.99
N GLN A 17 -6.38 -0.12 -3.33
CA GLN A 17 -4.99 -0.47 -3.57
C GLN A 17 -4.31 -0.98 -2.30
N ILE A 18 -4.59 -0.35 -1.16
CA ILE A 18 -4.06 -0.81 0.13
C ILE A 18 -4.55 -2.22 0.43
N LYS A 19 -5.84 -2.46 0.27
CA LYS A 19 -6.45 -3.78 0.51
C LYS A 19 -5.84 -4.84 -0.40
N SER A 20 -5.78 -4.55 -1.70
CA SER A 20 -5.20 -5.46 -2.69
C SER A 20 -3.74 -5.76 -2.40
N SER A 21 -2.96 -4.74 -2.06
CA SER A 21 -1.54 -4.90 -1.75
C SER A 21 -1.32 -5.70 -0.47
N LYS A 22 -2.17 -5.53 0.54
CA LYS A 22 -2.10 -6.33 1.76
C LYS A 22 -2.39 -7.81 1.49
N GLU A 23 -3.36 -8.09 0.64
CA GLU A 23 -3.66 -9.47 0.22
C GLU A 23 -2.48 -10.08 -0.52
N GLU A 24 -1.87 -9.33 -1.43
CA GLU A 24 -0.67 -9.78 -2.14
C GLU A 24 0.47 -10.06 -1.16
N LEU A 25 0.69 -9.18 -0.20
CA LEU A 25 1.73 -9.36 0.81
C LEU A 25 1.50 -10.63 1.62
N PHE A 26 0.26 -10.86 2.04
CA PHE A 26 -0.10 -12.07 2.78
C PHE A 26 0.22 -13.33 1.97
N ASN A 27 -0.19 -13.34 0.70
CA ASN A 27 0.04 -14.48 -0.18
C ASN A 27 1.53 -14.72 -0.41
N LEU A 28 2.31 -13.66 -0.60
CA LEU A 28 3.75 -13.77 -0.78
C LEU A 28 4.44 -14.33 0.47
N ARG A 29 4.03 -13.88 1.65
CA ARG A 29 4.56 -14.40 2.91
C ARG A 29 4.20 -15.87 3.11
N PHE A 30 2.99 -16.25 2.72
CA PHE A 30 2.56 -17.64 2.77
C PHE A 30 3.42 -18.49 1.85
N GLN A 31 3.64 -18.06 0.61
CA GLN A 31 4.48 -18.75 -0.36
C GLN A 31 5.92 -18.89 0.15
N LEU A 32 6.46 -17.86 0.80
CA LEU A 32 7.78 -17.92 1.39
C LEU A 32 7.84 -18.98 2.50
N ALA A 33 6.83 -19.01 3.35
CA ALA A 33 6.76 -19.94 4.48
C ALA A 33 6.65 -21.40 4.01
N THR A 34 6.00 -21.63 2.86
CA THR A 34 5.83 -22.99 2.31
C THR A 34 6.94 -23.39 1.34
N GLY A 35 7.94 -22.51 1.14
CA GLY A 35 9.05 -22.78 0.23
C GLY A 35 8.75 -22.60 -1.24
N GLN A 36 7.59 -22.05 -1.59
CA GLN A 36 7.20 -21.80 -2.98
C GLN A 36 7.81 -20.52 -3.55
N LEU A 37 8.21 -19.59 -2.67
CA LEU A 37 8.83 -18.33 -3.06
C LEU A 37 10.28 -18.36 -2.66
N GLU A 38 11.19 -18.23 -3.63
CA GLU A 38 12.64 -18.24 -3.35
C GLU A 38 13.20 -16.85 -3.12
N GLU A 39 12.55 -15.82 -3.68
CA GLU A 39 13.04 -14.46 -3.64
C GLU A 39 12.14 -13.55 -2.81
N THR A 40 12.75 -12.72 -1.95
CA THR A 40 12.00 -11.81 -1.06
C THR A 40 11.87 -10.39 -1.62
N ALA A 41 12.46 -10.11 -2.79
CA ALA A 41 12.43 -8.77 -3.39
C ALA A 41 11.01 -8.26 -3.62
N ARG A 42 10.11 -9.15 -4.05
CA ARG A 42 8.69 -8.81 -4.29
C ARG A 42 8.01 -8.37 -3.00
N ILE A 43 8.31 -9.06 -1.89
CA ILE A 43 7.77 -8.71 -0.57
C ILE A 43 8.18 -7.29 -0.19
N LYS A 44 9.45 -6.95 -0.39
CA LYS A 44 9.96 -5.61 -0.09
C LYS A 44 9.27 -4.54 -0.94
N THR A 45 9.08 -4.82 -2.23
CA THR A 45 8.40 -3.91 -3.15
C THR A 45 6.97 -3.65 -2.73
N VAL A 46 6.23 -4.71 -2.40
CA VAL A 46 4.83 -4.60 -1.97
C VAL A 46 4.72 -3.83 -0.65
N ARG A 47 5.62 -4.09 0.29
CA ARG A 47 5.66 -3.36 1.57
C ARG A 47 5.88 -1.86 1.35
N LYS A 48 6.79 -1.49 0.45
CA LYS A 48 7.03 -0.09 0.10
C LYS A 48 5.80 0.56 -0.52
N THR A 49 5.12 -0.16 -1.40
CA THR A 49 3.89 0.32 -2.02
C THR A 49 2.82 0.61 -0.97
N ILE A 50 2.62 -0.32 -0.03
CA ILE A 50 1.66 -0.14 1.06
C ILE A 50 2.02 1.09 1.90
N ALA A 51 3.31 1.24 2.25
CA ALA A 51 3.77 2.37 3.04
C ALA A 51 3.49 3.70 2.35
N ARG A 52 3.75 3.78 1.04
CA ARG A 52 3.48 4.98 0.26
C ARG A 52 1.99 5.30 0.17
N LEU A 53 1.16 4.27 -0.05
CA LEU A 53 -0.30 4.43 -0.09
C LEU A 53 -0.83 4.95 1.25
N LYS A 54 -0.37 4.38 2.35
CA LYS A 54 -0.77 4.81 3.69
C LYS A 54 -0.31 6.24 3.98
N THR A 55 0.88 6.61 3.53
CA THR A 55 1.40 7.96 3.72
C THR A 55 0.51 9.00 3.03
N VAL A 56 0.14 8.76 1.77
CA VAL A 56 -0.73 9.68 1.04
C VAL A 56 -2.12 9.73 1.66
N ALA A 57 -2.67 8.58 2.07
CA ALA A 57 -3.97 8.53 2.73
C ALA A 57 -3.96 9.36 4.03
N ARG A 58 -2.89 9.24 4.81
CA ARG A 58 -2.75 9.99 6.05
C ARG A 58 -2.59 11.49 5.80
N GLU A 59 -1.83 11.88 4.78
CA GLU A 59 -1.72 13.29 4.40
C GLU A 59 -3.09 13.90 4.10
N ARG A 60 -3.94 13.15 3.37
CA ARG A 60 -5.29 13.60 3.04
C ARG A 60 -6.19 13.71 4.27
N GLU A 61 -6.09 12.76 5.18
CA GLU A 61 -6.83 12.81 6.45
C GLU A 61 -6.44 14.04 7.27
N LEU A 62 -5.15 14.33 7.34
CA LEU A 62 -4.66 15.50 8.07
C LEU A 62 -5.15 16.80 7.45
N GLU A 63 -5.16 16.89 6.13
CA GLU A 63 -5.69 18.06 5.43
C GLU A 63 -7.19 18.24 5.69
N GLN A 64 -7.96 17.16 5.63
CA GLN A 64 -9.40 17.18 5.91
C GLN A 64 -9.66 17.54 7.37
N GLY A 65 -8.87 16.99 8.28
CA GLY A 65 -8.97 17.31 9.69
C GLY A 65 -8.75 18.78 9.96
N LYS A 66 -7.75 19.37 9.31
CA LYS A 66 -7.50 20.81 9.40
C LYS A 66 -8.65 21.64 8.83
N ALA A 67 -9.22 21.19 7.72
CA ALA A 67 -10.33 21.90 7.08
C ALA A 67 -11.60 21.88 7.94
N ASN A 68 -11.76 20.86 8.77
CA ASN A 68 -12.92 20.68 9.62
C ASN A 68 -12.79 21.29 11.02
N GLN A 69 -11.63 21.82 11.30
CA GLN A 69 -11.38 22.56 12.53
C GLN A 69 -11.57 24.07 12.30
#